data_bb066fe2443174bc315916267c40bb6a
#
_entry.id   bb066fe2443174bc315916267c40bb6a
#
_cell.length_a   1.000
_cell.length_b   1.000
_cell.length_c   1.000
_cell.angle_alpha   90.00
_cell.angle_beta   90.00
_cell.angle_gamma   90.00
#
_symmetry.space_group_name_H-M   'P 1'
#
loop_
_entity.id
_entity.type
_entity.pdbx_description
1 polymer ?
#
loop_
_entity_poly.entity_id
_entity_poly.type
_entity_poly.pdbx_seq_one_letter_code
_entity_poly.pdbx_strand_id
1 'polypeptide(L)'
;MPNKAHIESKILDSAYKLFLQKGYRHTTMDDIAQLLGMSKKTLYKYFPGKFELLSASFEVTKTKLTAKLEAIVENRYISFPLKLKSTLTVMASLLGPINPELFEDLREHAPEIWEELEQYINESAYTRFKQLLEQGISEGLVNPSVNVSLVVMLYAAAVQSLMDPKFISKFPEAMQKGMKIPPADIYDQAITIIYNGILTEEARNEFATA
;
A
#
# COMPACT_ATOMS: atom_id res chain seq x y z
N MET A 1 -12.80 -22.13 24.27
CA MET A 1 -13.16 -20.70 24.09
C MET A 1 -12.08 -20.06 23.22
N PRO A 2 -12.41 -19.22 22.24
CA PRO A 2 -11.37 -18.54 21.45
C PRO A 2 -10.52 -17.69 22.39
N ASN A 3 -9.17 -17.77 22.22
CA ASN A 3 -8.21 -16.99 22.97
C ASN A 3 -8.45 -15.49 22.72
N LYS A 4 -8.27 -14.64 23.75
CA LYS A 4 -8.42 -13.18 23.67
C LYS A 4 -7.68 -12.61 22.44
N ALA A 5 -6.45 -13.04 22.19
CA ALA A 5 -5.64 -12.63 21.06
C ALA A 5 -6.28 -12.98 19.69
N HIS A 6 -6.97 -14.11 19.58
CA HIS A 6 -7.68 -14.49 18.36
C HIS A 6 -8.89 -13.59 18.07
N ILE A 7 -9.64 -13.23 19.13
CA ILE A 7 -10.77 -12.30 19.00
C ILE A 7 -10.26 -10.91 18.59
N GLU A 8 -9.19 -10.45 19.23
CA GLU A 8 -8.58 -9.16 18.94
C GLU A 8 -8.09 -9.07 17.48
N SER A 9 -7.37 -10.09 16.97
CA SER A 9 -6.96 -10.17 15.58
C SER A 9 -8.16 -10.12 14.62
N LYS A 10 -9.24 -10.84 14.93
CA LYS A 10 -10.46 -10.84 14.12
C LYS A 10 -11.12 -9.46 14.09
N ILE A 11 -11.14 -8.75 15.23
CA ILE A 11 -11.66 -7.37 15.31
C ILE A 11 -10.83 -6.46 14.41
N LEU A 12 -9.50 -6.49 14.56
CA LEU A 12 -8.58 -5.65 13.78
C LEU A 12 -8.71 -5.89 12.27
N ASP A 13 -8.69 -7.14 11.83
CA ASP A 13 -8.80 -7.50 10.41
C ASP A 13 -10.16 -7.07 9.80
N SER A 14 -11.25 -7.19 10.57
CA SER A 14 -12.58 -6.81 10.10
C SER A 14 -12.78 -5.29 10.09
N ALA A 15 -12.29 -4.60 11.12
CA ALA A 15 -12.34 -3.15 11.21
C ALA A 15 -11.51 -2.51 10.09
N TYR A 16 -10.30 -3.02 9.85
CA TYR A 16 -9.44 -2.54 8.78
C TYR A 16 -10.13 -2.60 7.42
N LYS A 17 -10.71 -3.75 7.07
CA LYS A 17 -11.47 -3.89 5.81
C LYS A 17 -12.62 -2.89 5.70
N LEU A 18 -13.34 -2.66 6.79
CA LEU A 18 -14.46 -1.74 6.79
C LEU A 18 -14.00 -0.28 6.62
N PHE A 19 -12.90 0.11 7.27
CA PHE A 19 -12.28 1.43 7.08
C PHE A 19 -11.81 1.63 5.65
N LEU A 20 -11.20 0.63 5.02
CA LEU A 20 -10.77 0.71 3.63
C LEU A 20 -11.94 0.90 2.66
N GLN A 21 -13.09 0.26 2.92
CA GLN A 21 -14.24 0.26 2.04
C GLN A 21 -15.14 1.48 2.22
N LYS A 22 -15.42 1.87 3.47
CA LYS A 22 -16.37 2.93 3.81
C LYS A 22 -15.71 4.27 4.13
N GLY A 23 -14.39 4.29 4.33
CA GLY A 23 -13.69 5.43 4.90
C GLY A 23 -13.75 5.48 6.43
N TYR A 24 -12.92 6.35 7.02
CA TYR A 24 -12.87 6.52 8.47
C TYR A 24 -14.13 7.21 9.00
N ARG A 25 -14.56 8.32 8.38
CA ARG A 25 -15.71 9.12 8.80
C ARG A 25 -16.99 8.29 8.86
N HIS A 26 -17.25 7.52 7.82
CA HIS A 26 -18.47 6.74 7.64
C HIS A 26 -18.49 5.39 8.34
N THR A 27 -17.38 4.98 8.97
CA THR A 27 -17.32 3.76 9.78
C THR A 27 -17.59 4.07 11.23
N THR A 28 -18.52 3.35 11.87
CA THR A 28 -18.85 3.49 13.29
C THR A 28 -18.48 2.23 14.07
N MET A 29 -18.32 2.36 15.40
CA MET A 29 -18.14 1.19 16.29
C MET A 29 -19.34 0.25 16.23
N ASP A 30 -20.54 0.75 15.92
CA ASP A 30 -21.73 -0.08 15.75
C ASP A 30 -21.68 -0.93 14.49
N ASP A 31 -21.25 -0.34 13.36
CA ASP A 31 -21.04 -1.10 12.11
C ASP A 31 -20.06 -2.26 12.33
N ILE A 32 -18.96 -1.99 13.04
CA ILE A 32 -17.94 -3.00 13.31
C ILE A 32 -18.48 -4.10 14.23
N ALA A 33 -19.18 -3.73 15.29
CA ALA A 33 -19.79 -4.69 16.21
C ALA A 33 -20.83 -5.56 15.49
N GLN A 34 -21.66 -4.97 14.63
CA GLN A 34 -22.65 -5.67 13.81
C GLN A 34 -21.99 -6.64 12.83
N LEU A 35 -20.94 -6.19 12.12
CA LEU A 35 -20.18 -7.03 11.18
C LEU A 35 -19.59 -8.27 11.88
N LEU A 36 -19.15 -8.11 13.13
CA LEU A 36 -18.54 -9.18 13.93
C LEU A 36 -19.55 -10.05 14.68
N GLY A 37 -20.83 -9.70 14.67
CA GLY A 37 -21.86 -10.38 15.43
C GLY A 37 -21.65 -10.29 16.95
N MET A 38 -21.05 -9.20 17.44
CA MET A 38 -20.79 -8.98 18.88
C MET A 38 -21.51 -7.73 19.39
N SER A 39 -21.69 -7.66 20.72
CA SER A 39 -22.26 -6.46 21.34
C SER A 39 -21.24 -5.29 21.30
N LYS A 40 -21.76 -4.05 21.16
CA LYS A 40 -20.96 -2.81 21.28
C LYS A 40 -20.15 -2.79 22.60
N LYS A 41 -20.77 -3.21 23.71
CA LYS A 41 -20.10 -3.34 25.01
C LYS A 41 -18.91 -4.31 24.97
N THR A 42 -19.03 -5.38 24.20
CA THR A 42 -17.92 -6.34 24.00
C THR A 42 -16.79 -5.72 23.21
N LEU A 43 -17.10 -5.01 22.11
CA LEU A 43 -16.10 -4.33 21.30
C LEU A 43 -15.31 -3.28 22.09
N TYR A 44 -16.01 -2.45 22.90
CA TYR A 44 -15.38 -1.43 23.74
C TYR A 44 -14.48 -2.00 24.87
N LYS A 45 -14.60 -3.30 25.21
CA LYS A 45 -13.64 -3.96 26.12
C LYS A 45 -12.27 -4.21 25.47
N TYR A 46 -12.21 -4.28 24.14
CA TYR A 46 -10.98 -4.48 23.39
C TYR A 46 -10.38 -3.15 22.93
N PHE A 47 -11.21 -2.25 22.43
CA PHE A 47 -10.77 -0.96 21.89
C PHE A 47 -11.67 0.16 22.44
N PRO A 48 -11.09 1.18 23.10
CA PRO A 48 -11.86 2.23 23.75
C PRO A 48 -12.59 3.16 22.78
N GLY A 49 -12.13 3.21 21.50
CA GLY A 49 -12.71 4.05 20.48
C GLY A 49 -12.35 3.65 19.07
N LYS A 50 -12.92 4.37 18.11
CA LYS A 50 -12.71 4.17 16.68
C LYS A 50 -11.28 4.53 16.27
N PHE A 51 -10.71 5.55 16.87
CA PHE A 51 -9.35 6.01 16.60
C PHE A 51 -8.32 4.93 16.99
N GLU A 52 -8.39 4.43 18.21
CA GLU A 52 -7.48 3.40 18.72
C GLU A 52 -7.62 2.08 17.94
N LEU A 53 -8.85 1.77 17.51
CA LEU A 53 -9.09 0.59 16.69
C LEU A 53 -8.47 0.75 15.29
N LEU A 54 -8.59 1.92 14.67
CA LEU A 54 -7.97 2.19 13.39
C LEU A 54 -6.43 2.16 13.50
N SER A 55 -5.86 2.88 14.47
CA SER A 55 -4.41 2.91 14.71
C SER A 55 -3.85 1.50 14.90
N ALA A 56 -4.45 0.70 15.80
CA ALA A 56 -4.03 -0.69 16.00
C ALA A 56 -4.18 -1.56 14.74
N SER A 57 -5.21 -1.33 13.93
CA SER A 57 -5.42 -2.05 12.66
C SER A 57 -4.34 -1.72 11.64
N PHE A 58 -3.94 -0.46 11.55
CA PHE A 58 -2.84 -0.02 10.69
C PHE A 58 -1.51 -0.61 11.14
N GLU A 59 -1.20 -0.60 12.44
CA GLU A 59 0.04 -1.15 12.99
C GLU A 59 0.21 -2.64 12.65
N VAL A 60 -0.85 -3.44 12.84
CA VAL A 60 -0.83 -4.86 12.47
C VAL A 60 -0.63 -5.03 10.97
N THR A 61 -1.27 -4.19 10.16
CA THR A 61 -1.15 -4.27 8.69
C THR A 61 0.25 -3.85 8.24
N LYS A 62 0.81 -2.78 8.80
CA LYS A 62 2.20 -2.35 8.54
C LYS A 62 3.19 -3.46 8.85
N THR A 63 3.06 -4.11 10.01
CA THR A 63 3.92 -5.21 10.43
C THR A 63 3.85 -6.40 9.46
N LYS A 64 2.64 -6.82 9.09
CA LYS A 64 2.43 -7.93 8.14
C LYS A 64 3.00 -7.58 6.75
N LEU A 65 2.78 -6.36 6.29
CA LEU A 65 3.26 -5.89 4.99
C LEU A 65 4.80 -5.81 4.97
N THR A 66 5.38 -5.22 6.00
CA THR A 66 6.84 -5.15 6.18
C THR A 66 7.47 -6.53 6.08
N ALA A 67 7.01 -7.48 6.89
CA ALA A 67 7.54 -8.85 6.88
C ALA A 67 7.40 -9.53 5.51
N LYS A 68 6.27 -9.31 4.82
CA LYS A 68 6.05 -9.88 3.48
C LYS A 68 6.99 -9.29 2.43
N LEU A 69 7.21 -7.98 2.46
CA LEU A 69 8.11 -7.31 1.53
C LEU A 69 9.58 -7.66 1.78
N GLU A 70 10.00 -7.74 3.04
CA GLU A 70 11.34 -8.18 3.43
C GLU A 70 11.60 -9.61 2.96
N ALA A 71 10.66 -10.53 3.18
CA ALA A 71 10.77 -11.89 2.71
C ALA A 71 10.97 -12.00 1.18
N ILE A 72 10.38 -11.09 0.39
CA ILE A 72 10.59 -11.03 -1.05
C ILE A 72 11.99 -10.49 -1.38
N VAL A 73 12.36 -9.36 -0.79
CA VAL A 73 13.62 -8.66 -1.09
C VAL A 73 14.83 -9.52 -0.70
N GLU A 74 14.77 -10.18 0.45
CA GLU A 74 15.86 -11.01 0.98
C GLU A 74 15.92 -12.42 0.38
N ASN A 75 14.93 -12.85 -0.39
CA ASN A 75 14.91 -14.17 -0.98
C ASN A 75 16.00 -14.32 -2.04
N ARG A 76 16.98 -15.17 -1.77
CA ARG A 76 18.14 -15.41 -2.67
C ARG A 76 17.84 -16.38 -3.81
N TYR A 77 16.65 -17.01 -3.81
CA TYR A 77 16.28 -18.04 -4.78
C TYR A 77 15.42 -17.51 -5.93
N ILE A 78 14.99 -16.24 -5.87
CA ILE A 78 14.22 -15.62 -6.93
C ILE A 78 15.02 -14.50 -7.60
N SER A 79 14.88 -14.38 -8.91
CA SER A 79 15.57 -13.37 -9.71
C SER A 79 15.14 -11.95 -9.35
N PHE A 80 15.98 -10.96 -9.65
CA PHE A 80 15.66 -9.55 -9.45
C PHE A 80 14.35 -9.14 -10.13
N PRO A 81 14.08 -9.46 -11.41
CA PRO A 81 12.80 -9.13 -12.04
C PRO A 81 11.61 -9.73 -11.32
N LEU A 82 11.72 -10.95 -10.81
CA LEU A 82 10.63 -11.58 -10.05
C LEU A 82 10.43 -10.95 -8.67
N LYS A 83 11.51 -10.55 -7.98
CA LYS A 83 11.40 -9.75 -6.73
C LYS A 83 10.65 -8.47 -6.99
N LEU A 84 11.03 -7.78 -8.04
CA LEU A 84 10.45 -6.53 -8.46
C LEU A 84 8.95 -6.70 -8.70
N LYS A 85 8.56 -7.63 -9.58
CA LYS A 85 7.16 -7.96 -9.88
C LYS A 85 6.37 -8.34 -8.62
N SER A 86 6.94 -9.19 -7.76
CA SER A 86 6.28 -9.63 -6.52
C SER A 86 6.05 -8.47 -5.54
N THR A 87 7.03 -7.58 -5.37
CA THR A 87 6.90 -6.38 -4.55
C THR A 87 5.74 -5.51 -5.04
N LEU A 88 5.65 -5.31 -6.35
CA LEU A 88 4.58 -4.55 -6.97
C LEU A 88 3.20 -5.17 -6.81
N THR A 89 3.12 -6.47 -7.03
CA THR A 89 1.87 -7.23 -6.84
C THR A 89 1.37 -7.11 -5.40
N VAL A 90 2.28 -7.15 -4.42
CA VAL A 90 1.94 -6.94 -3.02
C VAL A 90 1.39 -5.53 -2.79
N MET A 91 2.04 -4.51 -3.34
CA MET A 91 1.60 -3.13 -3.21
C MET A 91 0.26 -2.89 -3.90
N ALA A 92 0.08 -3.39 -5.12
CA ALA A 92 -1.17 -3.29 -5.85
C ALA A 92 -2.33 -3.98 -5.11
N SER A 93 -2.09 -5.15 -4.52
CA SER A 93 -3.10 -5.86 -3.73
C SER A 93 -3.51 -5.14 -2.44
N LEU A 94 -2.59 -4.35 -1.86
CA LEU A 94 -2.88 -3.54 -0.69
C LEU A 94 -3.71 -2.31 -1.03
N LEU A 95 -3.40 -1.66 -2.15
CA LEU A 95 -3.96 -0.37 -2.53
C LEU A 95 -5.28 -0.50 -3.31
N GLY A 96 -5.45 -1.62 -4.04
CA GLY A 96 -6.65 -1.87 -4.82
C GLY A 96 -7.98 -1.80 -4.05
N PRO A 97 -8.07 -2.29 -2.80
CA PRO A 97 -9.30 -2.20 -2.01
C PRO A 97 -9.57 -0.83 -1.38
N ILE A 98 -8.63 0.12 -1.44
CA ILE A 98 -8.77 1.40 -0.74
C ILE A 98 -9.79 2.29 -1.46
N ASN A 99 -10.80 2.73 -0.71
CA ASN A 99 -11.65 3.83 -1.17
C ASN A 99 -10.80 5.09 -1.33
N PRO A 100 -10.77 5.73 -2.50
CA PRO A 100 -9.96 6.94 -2.74
C PRO A 100 -10.23 8.08 -1.75
N GLU A 101 -11.43 8.17 -1.19
CA GLU A 101 -11.79 9.18 -0.19
C GLU A 101 -11.15 8.93 1.18
N LEU A 102 -10.62 7.72 1.43
CA LEU A 102 -10.05 7.38 2.73
C LEU A 102 -8.87 8.29 3.11
N PHE A 103 -8.02 8.61 2.16
CA PHE A 103 -6.85 9.45 2.43
C PHE A 103 -7.24 10.88 2.83
N GLU A 104 -8.25 11.43 2.19
CA GLU A 104 -8.80 12.74 2.57
C GLU A 104 -9.47 12.68 3.93
N ASP A 105 -10.25 11.64 4.17
CA ASP A 105 -10.93 11.36 5.43
C ASP A 105 -9.93 11.26 6.61
N LEU A 106 -8.79 10.60 6.40
CA LEU A 106 -7.73 10.50 7.40
C LEU A 106 -7.05 11.85 7.66
N ARG A 107 -6.73 12.61 6.62
CA ARG A 107 -6.14 13.95 6.76
C ARG A 107 -7.02 14.90 7.58
N GLU A 108 -8.33 14.83 7.38
CA GLU A 108 -9.29 15.73 8.05
C GLU A 108 -9.67 15.27 9.46
N HIS A 109 -9.77 13.96 9.68
CA HIS A 109 -10.42 13.40 10.88
C HIS A 109 -9.53 12.51 11.76
N ALA A 110 -8.35 12.16 11.27
CA ALA A 110 -7.34 11.38 12.00
C ALA A 110 -5.92 11.74 11.53
N PRO A 111 -5.51 13.03 11.63
CA PRO A 111 -4.25 13.51 11.06
C PRO A 111 -3.02 12.78 11.61
N GLU A 112 -3.03 12.37 12.88
CA GLU A 112 -1.92 11.62 13.47
C GLU A 112 -1.71 10.27 12.77
N ILE A 113 -2.80 9.56 12.44
CA ILE A 113 -2.73 8.29 11.71
C ILE A 113 -2.29 8.53 10.26
N TRP A 114 -2.72 9.64 9.67
CA TRP A 114 -2.28 10.02 8.33
C TRP A 114 -0.77 10.29 8.29
N GLU A 115 -0.23 11.05 9.22
CA GLU A 115 1.20 11.36 9.31
C GLU A 115 2.04 10.07 9.49
N GLU A 116 1.62 9.17 10.39
CA GLU A 116 2.27 7.87 10.59
C GLU A 116 2.24 7.01 9.31
N LEU A 117 1.11 6.99 8.60
CA LEU A 117 0.96 6.26 7.35
C LEU A 117 1.86 6.83 6.25
N GLU A 118 1.88 8.16 6.10
CA GLU A 118 2.70 8.86 5.11
C GLU A 118 4.19 8.63 5.38
N GLN A 119 4.61 8.74 6.62
CA GLN A 119 5.98 8.43 7.02
C GLN A 119 6.34 6.97 6.70
N TYR A 120 5.49 6.02 7.07
CA TYR A 120 5.72 4.61 6.77
C TYR A 120 5.84 4.33 5.27
N ILE A 121 4.98 4.94 4.45
CA ILE A 121 5.03 4.79 2.98
C ILE A 121 6.35 5.32 2.44
N ASN A 122 6.77 6.52 2.87
CA ASN A 122 7.99 7.16 2.42
C ASN A 122 9.24 6.37 2.83
N GLU A 123 9.34 5.95 4.09
CA GLU A 123 10.46 5.15 4.59
C GLU A 123 10.53 3.77 3.95
N SER A 124 9.37 3.12 3.79
CA SER A 124 9.28 1.80 3.15
C SER A 124 9.65 1.84 1.67
N ALA A 125 9.15 2.85 0.95
CA ALA A 125 9.49 3.05 -0.45
C ALA A 125 10.98 3.32 -0.60
N TYR A 126 11.55 4.25 0.21
CA TYR A 126 12.97 4.57 0.15
C TYR A 126 13.84 3.36 0.46
N THR A 127 13.64 2.72 1.59
CA THR A 127 14.56 1.68 2.07
C THR A 127 14.54 0.44 1.18
N ARG A 128 13.35 -0.11 0.92
CA ARG A 128 13.23 -1.38 0.18
C ARG A 128 13.44 -1.22 -1.32
N PHE A 129 12.92 -0.14 -1.86
CA PHE A 129 13.07 0.13 -3.29
C PHE A 129 14.51 0.45 -3.66
N LYS A 130 15.18 1.26 -2.82
CA LYS A 130 16.60 1.51 -2.95
C LYS A 130 17.41 0.20 -2.93
N GLN A 131 17.15 -0.65 -1.95
CA GLN A 131 17.83 -1.95 -1.82
C GLN A 131 17.64 -2.83 -3.07
N LEU A 132 16.42 -2.89 -3.61
CA LEU A 132 16.14 -3.63 -4.84
C LEU A 132 16.88 -3.04 -6.04
N LEU A 133 16.86 -1.73 -6.23
CA LEU A 133 17.55 -1.09 -7.34
C LEU A 133 19.07 -1.24 -7.25
N GLU A 134 19.66 -1.14 -6.07
CA GLU A 134 21.09 -1.36 -5.84
C GLU A 134 21.48 -2.84 -6.16
N GLN A 135 20.64 -3.80 -5.80
CA GLN A 135 20.80 -5.19 -6.22
C GLN A 135 20.76 -5.30 -7.75
N GLY A 136 19.76 -4.73 -8.41
CA GLY A 136 19.64 -4.77 -9.87
C GLY A 136 20.82 -4.10 -10.58
N ILE A 137 21.37 -3.03 -10.02
CA ILE A 137 22.61 -2.41 -10.54
C ILE A 137 23.81 -3.40 -10.41
N SER A 138 23.95 -4.03 -9.25
CA SER A 138 25.04 -4.97 -9.00
C SER A 138 24.98 -6.22 -9.89
N GLU A 139 23.79 -6.62 -10.30
CA GLU A 139 23.53 -7.75 -11.22
C GLU A 139 23.55 -7.34 -12.70
N GLY A 140 23.75 -6.04 -13.03
CA GLY A 140 23.75 -5.54 -14.40
C GLY A 140 22.35 -5.45 -15.06
N LEU A 141 21.29 -5.59 -14.28
CA LEU A 141 19.91 -5.58 -14.75
C LEU A 141 19.26 -4.17 -14.70
N VAL A 142 19.83 -3.29 -13.90
CA VAL A 142 19.46 -1.86 -13.82
C VAL A 142 20.64 -1.03 -14.33
N ASN A 143 20.34 -0.01 -15.13
CA ASN A 143 21.34 0.89 -15.66
C ASN A 143 22.10 1.61 -14.51
N PRO A 144 23.43 1.47 -14.41
CA PRO A 144 24.21 2.03 -13.29
C PRO A 144 24.25 3.56 -13.27
N SER A 145 23.88 4.23 -14.37
CA SER A 145 23.81 5.70 -14.42
C SER A 145 22.51 6.26 -13.81
N VAL A 146 21.57 5.39 -13.41
CA VAL A 146 20.29 5.81 -12.82
C VAL A 146 20.52 6.39 -11.43
N ASN A 147 19.98 7.58 -11.19
CA ASN A 147 19.93 8.12 -9.83
C ASN A 147 18.82 7.39 -9.03
N VAL A 148 19.24 6.43 -8.20
CA VAL A 148 18.33 5.60 -7.39
C VAL A 148 17.38 6.43 -6.54
N SER A 149 17.87 7.50 -5.89
CA SER A 149 17.01 8.37 -5.07
C SER A 149 15.93 9.06 -5.90
N LEU A 150 16.28 9.53 -7.12
CA LEU A 150 15.32 10.14 -8.03
C LEU A 150 14.25 9.14 -8.46
N VAL A 151 14.63 7.91 -8.78
CA VAL A 151 13.65 6.85 -9.16
C VAL A 151 12.70 6.56 -8.01
N VAL A 152 13.21 6.43 -6.79
CA VAL A 152 12.39 6.19 -5.59
C VAL A 152 11.42 7.35 -5.35
N MET A 153 11.91 8.60 -5.46
CA MET A 153 11.06 9.80 -5.30
C MET A 153 9.98 9.89 -6.37
N LEU A 154 10.32 9.62 -7.64
CA LEU A 154 9.35 9.61 -8.74
C LEU A 154 8.29 8.52 -8.53
N TYR A 155 8.70 7.34 -8.08
CA TYR A 155 7.79 6.26 -7.75
C TYR A 155 6.83 6.65 -6.62
N ALA A 156 7.34 7.15 -5.50
CA ALA A 156 6.53 7.57 -4.36
C ALA A 156 5.55 8.69 -4.75
N ALA A 157 6.02 9.70 -5.50
CA ALA A 157 5.19 10.79 -5.98
C ALA A 157 4.10 10.33 -6.96
N ALA A 158 4.43 9.43 -7.88
CA ALA A 158 3.46 8.87 -8.81
C ALA A 158 2.36 8.11 -8.07
N VAL A 159 2.75 7.26 -7.12
CA VAL A 159 1.81 6.51 -6.29
C VAL A 159 0.88 7.44 -5.52
N GLN A 160 1.41 8.40 -4.77
CA GLN A 160 0.62 9.35 -3.99
C GLN A 160 -0.32 10.17 -4.87
N SER A 161 0.19 10.68 -6.00
CA SER A 161 -0.60 11.53 -6.90
C SER A 161 -1.70 10.76 -7.62
N LEU A 162 -1.43 9.55 -8.08
CA LEU A 162 -2.40 8.72 -8.81
C LEU A 162 -3.51 8.16 -7.90
N MET A 163 -3.27 8.14 -6.58
CA MET A 163 -4.27 7.74 -5.59
C MET A 163 -5.07 8.92 -5.01
N ASP A 164 -4.70 10.17 -5.33
CA ASP A 164 -5.39 11.36 -4.85
C ASP A 164 -6.48 11.83 -5.86
N PRO A 165 -7.77 11.69 -5.53
CA PRO A 165 -8.86 12.15 -6.40
C PRO A 165 -8.79 13.65 -6.71
N LYS A 166 -8.28 14.47 -5.77
CA LYS A 166 -8.10 15.91 -5.98
C LYS A 166 -7.01 16.20 -7.01
N PHE A 167 -5.96 15.37 -7.04
CA PHE A 167 -4.93 15.48 -8.07
C PHE A 167 -5.52 15.14 -9.44
N ILE A 168 -6.21 14.02 -9.55
CA ILE A 168 -6.82 13.55 -10.81
C ILE A 168 -7.87 14.55 -11.32
N SER A 169 -8.66 15.17 -10.46
CA SER A 169 -9.68 16.16 -10.85
C SER A 169 -9.14 17.43 -11.50
N LYS A 170 -7.83 17.71 -11.37
CA LYS A 170 -7.17 18.87 -12.01
C LYS A 170 -6.94 18.68 -13.51
N PHE A 171 -7.05 17.46 -14.01
CA PHE A 171 -6.84 17.14 -15.42
C PHE A 171 -8.12 17.26 -16.25
N PRO A 172 -8.03 17.45 -17.57
CA PRO A 172 -9.20 17.46 -18.45
C PRO A 172 -10.05 16.21 -18.33
N GLU A 173 -11.38 16.35 -18.49
CA GLU A 173 -12.33 15.24 -18.32
C GLU A 173 -12.00 13.99 -19.16
N ALA A 174 -11.45 14.17 -20.36
CA ALA A 174 -11.03 13.07 -21.22
C ALA A 174 -9.91 12.23 -20.55
N MET A 175 -8.97 12.87 -19.87
CA MET A 175 -7.91 12.17 -19.13
C MET A 175 -8.47 11.49 -17.88
N GLN A 176 -9.36 12.17 -17.14
CA GLN A 176 -10.02 11.58 -15.97
C GLN A 176 -10.79 10.31 -16.33
N LYS A 177 -11.47 10.30 -17.51
CA LYS A 177 -12.15 9.07 -18.00
C LYS A 177 -11.19 7.91 -18.23
N GLY A 178 -9.99 8.20 -18.75
CA GLY A 178 -8.93 7.19 -18.94
C GLY A 178 -8.39 6.61 -17.62
N MET A 179 -8.56 7.32 -16.51
CA MET A 179 -8.15 6.88 -15.17
C MET A 179 -9.23 6.10 -14.43
N LYS A 180 -10.43 5.88 -15.03
CA LYS A 180 -11.49 5.03 -14.46
C LYS A 180 -11.21 3.55 -14.67
N ILE A 181 -10.06 3.10 -14.20
CA ILE A 181 -9.60 1.73 -14.17
C ILE A 181 -9.35 1.32 -12.70
N PRO A 182 -9.32 0.03 -12.38
CA PRO A 182 -9.03 -0.41 -11.01
C PRO A 182 -7.71 0.20 -10.49
N PRO A 183 -7.65 0.63 -9.23
CA PRO A 183 -6.42 1.20 -8.66
C PRO A 183 -5.19 0.29 -8.84
N ALA A 184 -5.38 -1.03 -8.74
CA ALA A 184 -4.30 -1.99 -8.99
C ALA A 184 -3.72 -1.89 -10.40
N ASP A 185 -4.57 -1.67 -11.42
CA ASP A 185 -4.14 -1.55 -12.81
C ASP A 185 -3.42 -0.21 -13.07
N ILE A 186 -3.85 0.88 -12.40
CA ILE A 186 -3.14 2.17 -12.44
C ILE A 186 -1.72 2.00 -11.92
N TYR A 187 -1.59 1.29 -10.81
CA TYR A 187 -0.31 0.97 -10.20
C TYR A 187 0.59 0.17 -11.12
N ASP A 188 0.08 -0.92 -11.64
CA ASP A 188 0.84 -1.83 -12.52
C ASP A 188 1.34 -1.10 -13.77
N GLN A 189 0.48 -0.26 -14.39
CA GLN A 189 0.86 0.52 -15.56
C GLN A 189 1.89 1.61 -15.23
N ALA A 190 1.70 2.38 -14.15
CA ALA A 190 2.64 3.43 -13.75
C ALA A 190 4.03 2.85 -13.48
N ILE A 191 4.08 1.72 -12.84
CA ILE A 191 5.31 1.00 -12.53
C ILE A 191 5.96 0.45 -13.79
N THR A 192 5.19 -0.16 -14.68
CA THR A 192 5.69 -0.66 -15.97
C THR A 192 6.37 0.46 -16.77
N ILE A 193 5.79 1.66 -16.77
CA ILE A 193 6.38 2.83 -17.42
C ILE A 193 7.73 3.20 -16.79
N ILE A 194 7.81 3.26 -15.46
CA ILE A 194 9.05 3.61 -14.75
C ILE A 194 10.13 2.55 -15.02
N TYR A 195 9.78 1.27 -14.93
CA TYR A 195 10.76 0.20 -15.12
C TYR A 195 11.27 0.08 -16.54
N ASN A 196 10.42 0.25 -17.54
CA ASN A 196 10.89 0.29 -18.93
C ASN A 196 11.91 1.41 -19.17
N GLY A 197 11.89 2.45 -18.33
CA GLY A 197 12.88 3.52 -18.36
C GLY A 197 14.19 3.23 -17.64
N ILE A 198 14.22 2.33 -16.64
CA ILE A 198 15.39 2.08 -15.80
C ILE A 198 16.06 0.73 -16.04
N LEU A 199 15.33 -0.26 -16.54
CA LEU A 199 15.88 -1.59 -16.82
C LEU A 199 16.77 -1.61 -18.06
N THR A 200 17.75 -2.48 -18.08
CA THR A 200 18.49 -2.83 -19.30
C THR A 200 17.56 -3.58 -20.28
N GLU A 201 17.95 -3.66 -21.56
CA GLU A 201 17.14 -4.34 -22.56
C GLU A 201 16.94 -5.83 -22.22
N GLU A 202 17.98 -6.48 -21.72
CA GLU A 202 17.95 -7.88 -21.27
C GLU A 202 16.96 -8.06 -20.10
N ALA A 203 17.04 -7.21 -19.08
CA ALA A 203 16.15 -7.26 -17.93
C ALA A 203 14.67 -6.96 -18.29
N ARG A 204 14.42 -6.12 -19.29
CA ARG A 204 13.05 -5.88 -19.80
C ARG A 204 12.41 -7.12 -20.39
N ASN A 205 13.20 -7.89 -21.15
CA ASN A 205 12.73 -9.14 -21.77
C ASN A 205 12.36 -10.18 -20.70
N GLU A 206 13.19 -10.34 -19.67
CA GLU A 206 12.91 -11.24 -18.55
C GLU A 206 11.67 -10.80 -17.74
N PHE A 207 11.52 -9.50 -17.49
CA PHE A 207 10.34 -8.96 -16.80
C PHE A 207 9.03 -9.19 -17.55
N ALA A 208 9.04 -9.10 -18.88
CA ALA A 208 7.86 -9.32 -19.71
C ALA A 208 7.39 -10.77 -19.72
N THR A 209 8.29 -11.73 -19.46
CA THR A 209 8.02 -13.18 -19.49
C THR A 209 7.76 -13.79 -18.10
N ALA A 210 8.00 -13.07 -17.02
CA ALA A 210 7.81 -13.50 -15.63
C ALA A 210 6.39 -13.21 -15.14
#